data_e66af27b7af8b3dd74e935e2c390e449
#
_entry.id   e66af27b7af8b3dd74e935e2c390e449
#
_cell.length_a   1.000
_cell.length_b   1.000
_cell.length_c   1.000
_cell.angle_alpha   90.00
_cell.angle_beta   90.00
_cell.angle_gamma   90.00
#
_symmetry.space_group_name_H-M   'P 1'
#
loop_
_entity.id
_entity.type
_entity.pdbx_description
1 polymer ?
#
loop_
_entity_poly.entity_id
_entity_poly.type
_entity_poly.pdbx_seq_one_letter_code
_entity_poly.pdbx_strand_id
1 'polypeptide(L)'
;FGNNLEKLKKKTYKKCMERAKKINLKDCYIFSLNGEVLWQKKYDWDKGAKRAKLLADKEFTSSQNYSDTEIERRIKKKLILSYKDSPQLDYIKEEDNKAGRSLVDRPDVNDDFQIHFIYLLDKKTKDKEWDINGDIEKLTAKANDKLLEITAKNKKSNGVGQKFKYDFTKDGKLDVSFVRMNFSQKDVGYDNRDGNSAQGYYDYVYNLGFNNPKKLYILLPGFKSLIQNQTGEGGPGYAIVHNLKSSRFKKTMIHEAFHSNGAVYGCGKSAKKNDAHMKTNSDIMGSNSNGYIIDAKNNSYYRHSIEGCPD
;
A
#
# COMPACT_ATOMS: atom_id res chain seq x y z
N PHE A 1 -5.53 -23.29 25.37
CA PHE A 1 -5.49 -22.35 24.22
C PHE A 1 -5.30 -20.90 24.68
N GLY A 2 -5.98 -20.39 25.74
CA GLY A 2 -5.90 -18.98 26.15
C GLY A 2 -4.52 -18.47 26.57
N ASN A 3 -3.74 -19.26 27.30
CA ASN A 3 -2.43 -18.84 27.83
C ASN A 3 -1.36 -18.61 26.75
N ASN A 4 -1.47 -19.25 25.60
CA ASN A 4 -0.47 -19.13 24.52
C ASN A 4 -0.69 -17.86 23.71
N LEU A 5 -1.95 -17.46 23.50
CA LEU A 5 -2.31 -16.25 22.76
C LEU A 5 -1.87 -14.97 23.50
N GLU A 6 -2.11 -14.89 24.81
CA GLU A 6 -1.69 -13.76 25.63
C GLU A 6 -0.16 -13.63 25.71
N LYS A 7 0.54 -14.76 25.80
CA LYS A 7 2.00 -14.80 25.77
C LYS A 7 2.54 -14.31 24.40
N LEU A 8 1.87 -14.68 23.30
CA LEU A 8 2.21 -14.24 21.97
C LEU A 8 1.97 -12.74 21.77
N LYS A 9 0.81 -12.23 22.20
CA LYS A 9 0.49 -10.79 22.18
C LYS A 9 1.55 -9.98 22.93
N LYS A 10 1.91 -10.39 24.15
CA LYS A 10 2.97 -9.73 24.95
C LYS A 10 4.32 -9.73 24.24
N LYS A 11 4.72 -10.85 23.65
CA LYS A 11 6.00 -10.98 22.91
C LYS A 11 6.01 -10.09 21.67
N THR A 12 4.92 -10.06 20.91
CA THR A 12 4.79 -9.24 19.69
C THR A 12 4.79 -7.75 20.05
N TYR A 13 4.03 -7.37 21.07
CA TYR A 13 4.00 -6.01 21.59
C TYR A 13 5.39 -5.54 22.05
N LYS A 14 6.11 -6.37 22.81
CA LYS A 14 7.49 -6.06 23.25
C LYS A 14 8.42 -5.79 22.05
N LYS A 15 8.40 -6.66 21.03
CA LYS A 15 9.23 -6.48 19.83
C LYS A 15 8.86 -5.22 19.04
N CYS A 16 7.56 -4.92 18.96
CA CYS A 16 7.09 -3.69 18.33
C CYS A 16 7.59 -2.46 19.10
N MET A 17 7.47 -2.45 20.43
CA MET A 17 7.95 -1.35 21.28
C MET A 17 9.47 -1.15 21.21
N GLU A 18 10.24 -2.23 21.06
CA GLU A 18 11.69 -2.13 20.86
C GLU A 18 12.03 -1.41 19.53
N ARG A 19 11.23 -1.64 18.47
CA ARG A 19 11.37 -0.93 17.20
C ARG A 19 10.82 0.49 17.27
N ALA A 20 9.65 0.67 17.88
CA ALA A 20 9.04 1.98 18.08
C ALA A 20 9.95 2.95 18.81
N LYS A 21 10.68 2.49 19.86
CA LYS A 21 11.67 3.29 20.56
C LYS A 21 12.81 3.78 19.67
N LYS A 22 13.26 2.96 18.72
CA LYS A 22 14.33 3.33 17.78
C LYS A 22 13.94 4.46 16.82
N ILE A 23 12.65 4.64 16.60
CA ILE A 23 12.07 5.66 15.73
C ILE A 23 11.19 6.65 16.51
N ASN A 24 11.41 6.76 17.83
CA ASN A 24 10.71 7.67 18.74
C ASN A 24 9.18 7.56 18.76
N LEU A 25 8.62 6.40 18.39
CA LEU A 25 7.20 6.14 18.57
C LEU A 25 6.93 5.67 20.01
N LYS A 26 5.85 6.18 20.60
CA LYS A 26 5.54 5.93 22.03
C LYS A 26 4.73 4.67 22.26
N ASP A 27 4.14 4.08 21.21
CA ASP A 27 3.20 2.98 21.37
C ASP A 27 3.10 2.08 20.14
N CYS A 28 2.57 0.87 20.34
CA CYS A 28 2.31 -0.13 19.32
C CYS A 28 0.90 -0.69 19.46
N TYR A 29 0.27 -0.99 18.34
CA TYR A 29 -1.07 -1.55 18.30
C TYR A 29 -1.08 -2.89 17.57
N ILE A 30 -1.91 -3.82 18.02
CA ILE A 30 -2.17 -5.06 17.29
C ILE A 30 -3.12 -4.71 16.16
N PHE A 31 -2.63 -4.80 14.92
CA PHE A 31 -3.41 -4.51 13.71
C PHE A 31 -4.46 -5.58 13.46
N SER A 32 -4.08 -6.84 13.49
CA SER A 32 -5.00 -7.96 13.29
C SER A 32 -4.65 -9.14 14.17
N LEU A 33 -5.63 -9.97 14.45
CA LEU A 33 -5.49 -11.22 15.18
C LEU A 33 -6.40 -12.27 14.55
N ASN A 34 -5.83 -13.39 14.10
CA ASN A 34 -6.56 -14.49 13.44
C ASN A 34 -7.43 -14.01 12.26
N GLY A 35 -6.91 -13.11 11.43
CA GLY A 35 -7.64 -12.55 10.30
C GLY A 35 -8.66 -11.46 10.64
N GLU A 36 -8.94 -11.22 11.92
CA GLU A 36 -9.79 -10.12 12.35
C GLU A 36 -8.97 -8.85 12.56
N VAL A 37 -9.32 -7.77 11.85
CA VAL A 37 -8.68 -6.47 12.00
C VAL A 37 -9.16 -5.80 13.29
N LEU A 38 -8.30 -5.76 14.30
CA LEU A 38 -8.65 -5.28 15.65
C LEU A 38 -8.44 -3.78 15.85
N TRP A 39 -7.57 -3.15 15.09
CA TRP A 39 -7.20 -1.75 15.29
C TRP A 39 -8.36 -0.79 15.10
N GLN A 40 -9.34 -1.13 14.26
CA GLN A 40 -10.55 -0.32 14.05
C GLN A 40 -11.45 -0.21 15.28
N LYS A 41 -11.41 -1.18 16.19
CA LYS A 41 -12.26 -1.19 17.38
C LYS A 41 -11.75 -0.28 18.51
N LYS A 42 -10.49 0.19 18.45
CA LYS A 42 -9.82 0.95 19.53
C LYS A 42 -9.14 2.24 19.10
N TYR A 43 -9.11 2.54 17.81
CA TYR A 43 -8.38 3.70 17.31
C TYR A 43 -9.32 4.88 17.10
N ASP A 44 -9.14 5.92 17.89
CA ASP A 44 -9.74 7.24 17.68
C ASP A 44 -8.88 7.98 16.65
N TRP A 45 -9.34 8.01 15.40
CA TRP A 45 -8.63 8.59 14.27
C TRP A 45 -8.30 10.05 14.47
N ASP A 46 -9.19 10.84 15.08
CA ASP A 46 -8.94 12.24 15.37
C ASP A 46 -7.81 12.42 16.36
N LYS A 47 -7.73 11.55 17.37
CA LYS A 47 -6.60 11.51 18.29
C LYS A 47 -5.34 10.99 17.63
N GLY A 48 -5.45 10.01 16.73
CA GLY A 48 -4.33 9.46 15.98
C GLY A 48 -3.72 10.45 15.00
N ALA A 49 -4.52 11.15 14.23
CA ALA A 49 -4.07 12.20 13.32
C ALA A 49 -3.45 13.39 14.07
N LYS A 50 -4.06 13.83 15.18
CA LYS A 50 -3.49 14.86 16.07
C LYS A 50 -2.16 14.40 16.69
N ARG A 51 -2.03 13.12 17.06
CA ARG A 51 -0.82 12.54 17.64
C ARG A 51 0.28 12.37 16.59
N ALA A 52 -0.04 11.92 15.37
CA ALA A 52 0.90 11.84 14.26
C ALA A 52 1.46 13.22 13.90
N LYS A 53 0.62 14.26 13.90
CA LYS A 53 1.03 15.64 13.71
C LYS A 53 1.96 16.14 14.83
N LEU A 54 1.61 15.86 16.09
CA LEU A 54 2.43 16.23 17.26
C LEU A 54 3.79 15.50 17.27
N LEU A 55 3.87 14.26 16.80
CA LEU A 55 5.10 13.50 16.69
C LEU A 55 5.96 14.02 15.52
N ALA A 56 5.36 14.33 14.39
CA ALA A 56 6.06 14.96 13.28
C ALA A 56 6.65 16.32 13.68
N ASP A 57 5.92 17.10 14.48
CA ASP A 57 6.41 18.39 15.02
C ASP A 57 7.51 18.23 16.07
N LYS A 58 7.51 17.14 16.85
CA LYS A 58 8.56 16.83 17.84
C LYS A 58 9.82 16.22 17.22
N GLU A 59 9.70 15.38 16.18
CA GLU A 59 10.87 14.87 15.45
C GLU A 59 11.66 16.01 14.79
N PHE A 60 10.97 17.05 14.37
CA PHE A 60 11.60 18.23 13.79
C PHE A 60 12.37 19.07 14.84
N THR A 61 11.95 19.04 16.10
CA THR A 61 12.57 19.81 17.19
C THR A 61 13.61 19.01 17.97
N SER A 62 13.70 17.69 17.86
CA SER A 62 14.75 16.89 18.48
C SER A 62 15.97 16.87 17.57
N SER A 63 16.93 17.71 17.90
CA SER A 63 18.24 17.84 17.26
C SER A 63 19.01 16.53 17.23
N GLN A 64 18.93 15.81 16.13
CA GLN A 64 20.00 14.94 15.72
C GLN A 64 20.83 15.69 14.69
N ASN A 65 22.17 15.54 14.72
CA ASN A 65 23.17 16.20 13.88
C ASN A 65 22.99 15.89 12.38
N TYR A 66 21.97 16.48 11.75
CA TYR A 66 21.81 16.46 10.31
C TYR A 66 22.54 17.65 9.69
N SER A 67 23.18 17.46 8.54
CA SER A 67 23.73 18.58 7.75
C SER A 67 22.59 19.53 7.34
N ASP A 68 22.91 20.80 7.14
CA ASP A 68 21.94 21.83 6.73
C ASP A 68 21.16 21.40 5.47
N THR A 69 21.82 20.74 4.51
CA THR A 69 21.21 20.16 3.31
C THR A 69 20.19 19.08 3.61
N GLU A 70 20.42 18.24 4.63
CA GLU A 70 19.47 17.22 5.04
C GLU A 70 18.29 17.84 5.80
N ILE A 71 18.51 18.88 6.58
CA ILE A 71 17.47 19.67 7.24
C ILE A 71 16.59 20.36 6.21
N GLU A 72 17.17 21.03 5.21
CA GLU A 72 16.43 21.67 4.12
C GLU A 72 15.64 20.66 3.29
N ARG A 73 16.21 19.50 3.00
CA ARG A 73 15.52 18.41 2.32
C ARG A 73 14.32 17.89 3.13
N ARG A 74 14.48 17.74 4.45
CA ARG A 74 13.40 17.31 5.36
C ARG A 74 12.33 18.37 5.52
N ILE A 75 12.70 19.64 5.60
CA ILE A 75 11.78 20.78 5.60
C ILE A 75 10.98 20.80 4.30
N LYS A 76 11.65 20.66 3.16
CA LYS A 76 11.01 20.62 1.84
C LYS A 76 10.06 19.42 1.72
N LYS A 77 10.48 18.24 2.18
CA LYS A 77 9.64 17.04 2.26
C LYS A 77 8.45 17.27 3.20
N LYS A 78 8.66 17.86 4.37
CA LYS A 78 7.60 18.18 5.33
C LYS A 78 6.63 19.23 4.79
N LEU A 79 7.11 20.25 4.08
CA LEU A 79 6.27 21.24 3.40
C LEU A 79 5.42 20.61 2.30
N ILE A 80 5.96 19.64 1.57
CA ILE A 80 5.22 18.84 0.57
C ILE A 80 4.15 17.98 1.25
N LEU A 81 4.44 17.42 2.43
CA LEU A 81 3.55 16.51 3.17
C LEU A 81 2.62 17.22 4.16
N SER A 82 2.88 18.47 4.54
CA SER A 82 2.14 19.19 5.59
C SER A 82 1.12 20.21 5.09
N TYR A 83 0.58 20.01 3.91
CA TYR A 83 -0.45 20.93 3.40
C TYR A 83 -1.67 20.93 4.29
N LYS A 84 -2.00 22.09 4.84
CA LYS A 84 -3.20 22.33 5.67
C LYS A 84 -4.47 22.41 4.85
N ASP A 85 -4.37 22.86 3.62
CA ASP A 85 -5.46 23.01 2.67
C ASP A 85 -5.14 22.10 1.49
N SER A 86 -6.09 21.39 0.96
CA SER A 86 -5.90 20.36 -0.06
C SER A 86 -5.12 20.92 -1.26
N PRO A 87 -3.79 20.69 -1.38
CA PRO A 87 -2.99 21.34 -2.42
C PRO A 87 -3.35 20.87 -3.82
N GLN A 88 -4.14 19.83 -3.92
CA GLN A 88 -4.59 19.30 -5.18
C GLN A 88 -5.63 20.23 -5.83
N LEU A 89 -6.51 20.86 -5.05
CA LEU A 89 -7.49 21.79 -5.60
C LEU A 89 -6.82 23.03 -6.20
N ASP A 90 -5.70 23.46 -5.62
CA ASP A 90 -4.94 24.61 -6.10
C ASP A 90 -4.02 24.30 -7.30
N TYR A 91 -3.82 23.02 -7.61
CA TYR A 91 -2.87 22.59 -8.65
C TYR A 91 -3.51 21.80 -9.78
N ILE A 92 -4.82 21.69 -9.83
CA ILE A 92 -5.48 21.04 -10.98
C ILE A 92 -5.24 21.90 -12.21
N LYS A 93 -4.55 21.32 -13.18
CA LYS A 93 -4.47 21.94 -14.49
C LYS A 93 -5.84 21.91 -15.13
N GLU A 94 -6.19 22.96 -15.88
CA GLU A 94 -7.45 23.00 -16.61
C GLU A 94 -7.64 21.75 -17.50
N GLU A 95 -6.55 21.29 -18.12
CA GLU A 95 -6.52 20.06 -18.94
C GLU A 95 -6.84 18.77 -18.16
N ASP A 96 -6.73 18.78 -16.83
CA ASP A 96 -7.02 17.62 -15.97
C ASP A 96 -8.49 17.57 -15.53
N ASN A 97 -9.25 18.64 -15.70
CA ASN A 97 -10.67 18.69 -15.38
C ASN A 97 -11.50 18.06 -16.51
N LYS A 98 -11.69 16.74 -16.43
CA LYS A 98 -12.35 15.95 -17.48
C LYS A 98 -13.63 15.31 -16.99
N ALA A 99 -14.62 15.21 -17.87
CA ALA A 99 -15.88 14.54 -17.56
C ALA A 99 -15.65 13.08 -17.11
N GLY A 100 -16.28 12.68 -16.03
CA GLY A 100 -16.18 11.34 -15.44
C GLY A 100 -14.99 11.14 -14.50
N ARG A 101 -14.03 12.06 -14.43
CA ARG A 101 -12.89 12.00 -13.51
C ARG A 101 -13.29 12.36 -12.08
N SER A 102 -12.73 11.64 -11.10
CA SER A 102 -12.79 12.02 -9.69
C SER A 102 -11.45 12.50 -9.20
N LEU A 103 -11.44 13.59 -8.48
CA LEU A 103 -10.25 14.15 -7.84
C LEU A 103 -10.22 13.86 -6.33
N VAL A 104 -11.23 13.17 -5.84
CA VAL A 104 -11.40 12.82 -4.43
C VAL A 104 -11.79 11.35 -4.31
N ASP A 105 -11.63 10.80 -3.12
CA ASP A 105 -12.23 9.53 -2.75
C ASP A 105 -13.74 9.71 -2.65
N ARG A 106 -14.48 9.05 -3.55
CA ARG A 106 -15.95 9.14 -3.57
C ARG A 106 -16.53 8.39 -2.37
N PRO A 107 -17.73 8.77 -1.89
CA PRO A 107 -18.42 7.98 -0.87
C PRO A 107 -18.66 6.54 -1.32
N ASP A 108 -18.33 5.61 -0.46
CA ASP A 108 -18.47 4.18 -0.71
C ASP A 108 -19.93 3.77 -0.90
N VAL A 109 -20.15 2.76 -1.74
CA VAL A 109 -21.48 2.14 -1.93
C VAL A 109 -21.79 1.08 -0.87
N ASN A 110 -20.78 0.64 -0.14
CA ASN A 110 -20.89 -0.33 0.96
C ASN A 110 -19.78 -0.10 2.00
N ASP A 111 -19.86 -0.78 3.12
CA ASP A 111 -18.96 -0.63 4.28
C ASP A 111 -17.90 -1.77 4.36
N ASP A 112 -17.60 -2.41 3.26
CA ASP A 112 -16.64 -3.49 3.20
C ASP A 112 -15.19 -3.01 3.02
N PHE A 113 -14.23 -3.90 3.33
CA PHE A 113 -12.84 -3.68 2.91
C PHE A 113 -12.72 -3.84 1.41
N GLN A 114 -12.08 -2.88 0.76
CA GLN A 114 -11.96 -2.84 -0.69
C GLN A 114 -10.66 -2.19 -1.16
N ILE A 115 -10.27 -2.50 -2.37
CA ILE A 115 -9.12 -1.86 -3.04
C ILE A 115 -9.64 -0.70 -3.88
N HIS A 116 -9.11 0.50 -3.61
CA HIS A 116 -9.32 1.70 -4.40
C HIS A 116 -8.08 2.02 -5.23
N PHE A 117 -8.27 2.43 -6.48
CA PHE A 117 -7.17 2.74 -7.38
C PHE A 117 -6.99 4.24 -7.56
N ILE A 118 -5.74 4.69 -7.55
CA ILE A 118 -5.40 6.09 -7.79
C ILE A 118 -4.50 6.18 -9.03
N TYR A 119 -4.99 6.83 -10.08
CA TYR A 119 -4.17 7.19 -11.23
C TYR A 119 -3.32 8.41 -10.87
N LEU A 120 -2.02 8.20 -10.70
CA LEU A 120 -1.10 9.21 -10.17
C LEU A 120 -0.20 9.77 -11.28
N LEU A 121 -0.20 11.09 -11.44
CA LEU A 121 0.73 11.79 -12.33
C LEU A 121 1.64 12.72 -11.55
N ASP A 122 2.87 12.90 -12.02
CA ASP A 122 3.71 14.00 -11.59
C ASP A 122 3.40 15.28 -12.39
N LYS A 123 4.02 16.40 -11.99
CA LYS A 123 3.79 17.72 -12.60
C LYS A 123 3.96 17.73 -14.12
N LYS A 124 4.86 16.91 -14.67
CA LYS A 124 5.28 16.96 -16.06
C LYS A 124 4.74 15.83 -16.92
N THR A 125 4.21 14.77 -16.28
CA THR A 125 3.73 13.59 -17.00
C THR A 125 2.47 13.91 -17.79
N LYS A 126 2.50 13.57 -19.09
CA LYS A 126 1.33 13.71 -19.96
C LYS A 126 0.23 12.78 -19.49
N ASP A 127 -0.97 13.32 -19.37
CA ASP A 127 -2.16 12.55 -19.06
C ASP A 127 -2.55 11.64 -20.23
N LYS A 128 -2.83 10.39 -19.92
CA LYS A 128 -3.30 9.36 -20.87
C LYS A 128 -4.74 8.94 -20.59
N GLU A 129 -5.39 9.60 -19.65
CA GLU A 129 -6.80 9.40 -19.29
C GLU A 129 -7.15 7.97 -18.87
N TRP A 130 -6.18 7.24 -18.31
CA TRP A 130 -6.35 5.83 -17.97
C TRP A 130 -7.42 5.58 -16.90
N ASP A 131 -7.72 6.58 -16.10
CA ASP A 131 -8.77 6.58 -15.07
C ASP A 131 -10.19 6.64 -15.67
N ILE A 132 -10.35 7.25 -16.84
CA ILE A 132 -11.67 7.50 -17.45
C ILE A 132 -11.88 6.80 -18.80
N ASN A 133 -10.81 6.32 -19.44
CA ASN A 133 -10.91 5.62 -20.73
C ASN A 133 -11.12 4.10 -20.62
N GLY A 134 -11.26 3.57 -19.38
CA GLY A 134 -11.48 2.14 -19.12
C GLY A 134 -10.19 1.28 -19.12
N ASP A 135 -9.02 1.84 -19.36
CA ASP A 135 -7.77 1.07 -19.38
C ASP A 135 -7.44 0.47 -18.01
N ILE A 136 -7.54 1.25 -16.91
CA ILE A 136 -7.31 0.75 -15.55
C ILE A 136 -8.34 -0.33 -15.21
N GLU A 137 -9.62 -0.08 -15.44
CA GLU A 137 -10.67 -1.06 -15.17
C GLU A 137 -10.41 -2.38 -15.87
N LYS A 138 -10.11 -2.36 -17.16
CA LYS A 138 -9.80 -3.55 -17.95
C LYS A 138 -8.57 -4.30 -17.48
N LEU A 139 -7.52 -3.58 -17.06
CA LEU A 139 -6.27 -4.19 -16.61
C LEU A 139 -6.40 -4.81 -15.21
N THR A 140 -7.08 -4.13 -14.31
CA THR A 140 -7.33 -4.62 -12.95
C THR A 140 -8.32 -5.78 -12.93
N ALA A 141 -9.35 -5.76 -13.78
CA ALA A 141 -10.24 -6.90 -13.98
C ALA A 141 -9.46 -8.15 -14.40
N LYS A 142 -8.56 -8.04 -15.39
CA LYS A 142 -7.70 -9.16 -15.83
C LYS A 142 -6.75 -9.65 -14.72
N ALA A 143 -6.30 -8.78 -13.84
CA ALA A 143 -5.50 -9.18 -12.68
C ALA A 143 -6.35 -9.97 -11.68
N ASN A 144 -7.56 -9.51 -11.43
CA ASN A 144 -8.50 -10.17 -10.51
C ASN A 144 -9.00 -11.52 -11.06
N ASP A 145 -9.21 -11.65 -12.37
CA ASP A 145 -9.52 -12.94 -13.01
C ASP A 145 -8.35 -13.91 -12.91
N LYS A 146 -7.11 -13.39 -13.02
CA LYS A 146 -5.92 -14.21 -12.82
C LYS A 146 -5.78 -14.67 -11.38
N LEU A 147 -6.08 -13.80 -10.41
CA LEU A 147 -6.11 -14.17 -9.00
C LEU A 147 -7.14 -15.26 -8.71
N LEU A 148 -8.35 -15.15 -9.27
CA LEU A 148 -9.38 -16.18 -9.18
C LEU A 148 -8.87 -17.54 -9.69
N GLU A 149 -8.24 -17.56 -10.86
CA GLU A 149 -7.68 -18.77 -11.47
C GLU A 149 -6.61 -19.42 -10.59
N ILE A 150 -5.64 -18.62 -10.13
CA ILE A 150 -4.48 -19.17 -9.37
C ILE A 150 -4.86 -19.58 -7.95
N THR A 151 -5.80 -18.89 -7.31
CA THR A 151 -6.31 -19.29 -5.99
C THR A 151 -7.15 -20.55 -6.08
N ALA A 152 -7.97 -20.73 -7.14
CA ALA A 152 -8.72 -21.96 -7.35
C ALA A 152 -7.81 -23.20 -7.52
N LYS A 153 -6.60 -23.02 -8.07
CA LYS A 153 -5.62 -24.11 -8.25
C LYS A 153 -4.86 -24.49 -6.97
N ASN A 154 -4.98 -23.68 -5.91
CA ASN A 154 -4.32 -24.02 -4.65
C ASN A 154 -5.01 -25.24 -4.00
N LYS A 155 -4.21 -26.17 -3.47
CA LYS A 155 -4.69 -27.45 -2.91
C LYS A 155 -5.74 -27.29 -1.80
N LYS A 156 -5.63 -26.22 -0.99
CA LYS A 156 -6.56 -25.97 0.12
C LYS A 156 -7.79 -25.14 -0.28
N SER A 157 -7.90 -24.73 -1.53
CA SER A 157 -9.04 -23.95 -2.01
C SER A 157 -10.25 -24.81 -2.37
N ASN A 158 -10.08 -26.13 -2.52
CA ASN A 158 -11.12 -27.05 -3.04
C ASN A 158 -11.75 -26.59 -4.35
N GLY A 159 -10.94 -25.98 -5.23
CA GLY A 159 -11.39 -25.43 -6.50
C GLY A 159 -12.10 -24.08 -6.41
N VAL A 160 -12.27 -23.53 -5.21
CA VAL A 160 -12.91 -22.22 -5.02
C VAL A 160 -11.87 -21.11 -5.14
N GLY A 161 -11.97 -20.32 -6.21
CA GLY A 161 -11.11 -19.16 -6.42
C GLY A 161 -11.55 -17.95 -5.61
N GLN A 162 -10.62 -17.05 -5.38
CA GLN A 162 -10.85 -15.79 -4.67
C GLN A 162 -10.46 -14.60 -5.54
N LYS A 163 -11.14 -13.48 -5.35
CA LYS A 163 -10.85 -12.19 -5.98
C LYS A 163 -10.62 -11.13 -4.89
N PHE A 164 -9.84 -10.13 -5.22
CA PHE A 164 -9.86 -8.90 -4.42
C PHE A 164 -11.22 -8.22 -4.59
N LYS A 165 -11.73 -7.62 -3.54
CA LYS A 165 -12.89 -6.75 -3.61
C LYS A 165 -12.41 -5.36 -4.02
N TYR A 166 -12.88 -4.88 -5.16
CA TYR A 166 -12.58 -3.55 -5.65
C TYR A 166 -13.66 -2.56 -5.23
N ASP A 167 -13.27 -1.32 -5.13
CA ASP A 167 -14.17 -0.21 -4.97
C ASP A 167 -14.89 0.11 -6.27
N PHE A 168 -16.23 0.24 -6.22
CA PHE A 168 -17.07 0.55 -7.37
C PHE A 168 -17.95 1.75 -7.07
N THR A 169 -18.19 2.54 -8.09
CA THR A 169 -19.16 3.62 -8.05
C THR A 169 -20.60 3.07 -7.99
N LYS A 170 -21.58 3.92 -7.68
CA LYS A 170 -23.00 3.53 -7.61
C LYS A 170 -23.56 2.97 -8.93
N ASP A 171 -22.98 3.36 -10.05
CA ASP A 171 -23.34 2.87 -11.39
C ASP A 171 -22.52 1.61 -11.80
N GLY A 172 -21.79 1.02 -10.87
CA GLY A 172 -21.09 -0.26 -11.04
C GLY A 172 -19.79 -0.18 -11.82
N LYS A 173 -19.25 0.99 -12.10
CA LYS A 173 -17.94 1.17 -12.70
C LYS A 173 -16.85 1.11 -11.63
N LEU A 174 -15.66 0.68 -12.01
CA LEU A 174 -14.50 0.73 -11.09
C LEU A 174 -14.30 2.18 -10.62
N ASP A 175 -14.23 2.39 -9.30
CA ASP A 175 -13.90 3.72 -8.77
C ASP A 175 -12.40 3.95 -8.84
N VAL A 176 -12.02 4.93 -9.66
CA VAL A 176 -10.63 5.35 -9.85
C VAL A 176 -10.55 6.84 -9.60
N SER A 177 -9.70 7.23 -8.68
CA SER A 177 -9.41 8.64 -8.46
C SER A 177 -8.17 9.08 -9.24
N PHE A 178 -8.15 10.34 -9.63
CA PHE A 178 -7.03 10.99 -10.28
C PHE A 178 -6.30 11.92 -9.33
N VAL A 179 -4.98 11.81 -9.32
CA VAL A 179 -4.12 12.73 -8.56
C VAL A 179 -2.97 13.19 -9.45
N ARG A 180 -2.81 14.51 -9.58
CA ARG A 180 -1.59 15.10 -10.14
C ARG A 180 -0.79 15.78 -9.04
N MET A 181 0.45 15.36 -8.87
CA MET A 181 1.38 16.02 -7.95
C MET A 181 1.82 17.38 -8.51
N ASN A 182 1.95 18.38 -7.66
CA ASN A 182 2.46 19.70 -8.03
C ASN A 182 3.99 19.77 -8.15
N PHE A 183 4.66 18.66 -8.00
CA PHE A 183 6.12 18.49 -8.09
C PHE A 183 6.49 17.31 -8.99
N SER A 184 7.76 17.20 -9.36
CA SER A 184 8.23 16.06 -10.14
C SER A 184 8.49 14.85 -9.24
N GLN A 185 8.44 13.65 -9.80
CA GLN A 185 8.75 12.43 -9.04
C GLN A 185 10.15 12.47 -8.38
N LYS A 186 11.09 13.22 -8.94
CA LYS A 186 12.44 13.43 -8.38
C LYS A 186 12.44 14.22 -7.07
N ASP A 187 11.41 15.02 -6.84
CA ASP A 187 11.28 15.87 -5.67
C ASP A 187 10.62 15.15 -4.48
N VAL A 188 10.10 13.92 -4.64
CA VAL A 188 9.46 13.13 -3.59
C VAL A 188 10.46 12.64 -2.53
N GLY A 189 11.70 13.07 -2.62
CA GLY A 189 12.72 12.72 -1.61
C GLY A 189 13.05 11.24 -1.65
N TYR A 190 13.51 10.80 -2.78
CA TYR A 190 14.07 9.47 -2.98
C TYR A 190 15.30 9.31 -2.10
N ASP A 191 15.14 8.77 -0.91
CA ASP A 191 16.26 8.30 -0.14
C ASP A 191 16.59 6.88 -0.61
N ASN A 192 17.57 6.78 -1.52
CA ASN A 192 18.08 5.49 -2.00
C ASN A 192 18.60 4.58 -0.87
N ARG A 193 18.72 5.10 0.36
CA ARG A 193 19.24 4.35 1.50
C ARG A 193 18.23 3.40 2.11
N ASP A 194 16.94 3.72 2.01
CA ASP A 194 15.88 2.91 2.63
C ASP A 194 15.04 2.10 1.63
N GLY A 195 15.28 2.25 0.32
CA GLY A 195 14.59 1.49 -0.74
C GLY A 195 13.09 1.78 -0.87
N ASN A 196 12.55 2.75 -0.13
CA ASN A 196 11.13 2.91 0.08
C ASN A 196 10.56 4.16 -0.61
N SER A 197 10.52 4.12 -1.95
CA SER A 197 9.99 5.22 -2.75
C SER A 197 8.46 5.32 -2.73
N ALA A 198 7.79 4.19 -2.61
CA ALA A 198 6.33 4.13 -2.62
C ALA A 198 5.73 4.83 -1.41
N GLN A 199 6.39 4.78 -0.25
CA GLN A 199 5.90 5.43 0.97
C GLN A 199 5.69 6.94 0.79
N GLY A 200 6.60 7.62 0.11
CA GLY A 200 6.48 9.07 -0.13
C GLY A 200 5.26 9.44 -0.98
N TYR A 201 4.96 8.63 -2.00
CA TYR A 201 3.75 8.83 -2.80
C TYR A 201 2.48 8.51 -2.00
N TYR A 202 2.52 7.44 -1.21
CA TYR A 202 1.42 7.07 -0.35
C TYR A 202 1.11 8.15 0.69
N ASP A 203 2.13 8.65 1.40
CA ASP A 203 1.98 9.73 2.37
C ASP A 203 1.38 11.00 1.73
N TYR A 204 1.76 11.29 0.48
CA TYR A 204 1.19 12.40 -0.26
C TYR A 204 -0.32 12.22 -0.51
N VAL A 205 -0.74 11.10 -1.09
CA VAL A 205 -2.17 10.87 -1.36
C VAL A 205 -2.98 10.71 -0.07
N TYR A 206 -2.40 10.13 0.98
CA TYR A 206 -3.02 10.04 2.30
C TYR A 206 -3.37 11.42 2.86
N ASN A 207 -2.46 12.41 2.73
CA ASN A 207 -2.68 13.78 3.16
C ASN A 207 -3.69 14.54 2.27
N LEU A 208 -3.98 14.06 1.08
CA LEU A 208 -5.04 14.57 0.22
C LEU A 208 -6.43 14.01 0.56
N GLY A 209 -6.54 13.16 1.58
CA GLY A 209 -7.81 12.58 2.01
C GLY A 209 -8.07 11.15 1.54
N PHE A 210 -7.11 10.51 0.84
CA PHE A 210 -7.18 9.08 0.51
C PHE A 210 -6.72 8.26 1.71
N ASN A 211 -7.51 8.25 2.76
CA ASN A 211 -7.14 7.69 4.07
C ASN A 211 -8.28 6.92 4.75
N ASN A 212 -9.26 6.44 4.00
CA ASN A 212 -10.31 5.58 4.52
C ASN A 212 -9.69 4.28 5.04
N PRO A 213 -9.88 3.93 6.32
CA PRO A 213 -9.25 2.76 6.93
C PRO A 213 -9.75 1.41 6.38
N LYS A 214 -10.85 1.41 5.64
CA LYS A 214 -11.39 0.22 4.98
C LYS A 214 -10.93 0.09 3.52
N LYS A 215 -10.11 1.02 3.05
CA LYS A 215 -9.56 0.98 1.70
C LYS A 215 -8.06 0.71 1.71
N LEU A 216 -7.65 -0.19 0.83
CA LEU A 216 -6.28 -0.32 0.39
C LEU A 216 -6.12 0.52 -0.88
N TYR A 217 -5.31 1.56 -0.82
CA TYR A 217 -5.05 2.42 -1.98
C TYR A 217 -3.88 1.88 -2.80
N ILE A 218 -4.16 1.52 -4.06
CA ILE A 218 -3.11 1.11 -5.01
C ILE A 218 -2.85 2.25 -5.97
N LEU A 219 -1.62 2.77 -5.93
CA LEU A 219 -1.17 3.84 -6.80
C LEU A 219 -0.74 3.30 -8.16
N LEU A 220 -1.27 3.87 -9.23
CA LEU A 220 -1.01 3.52 -10.61
C LEU A 220 -0.37 4.72 -11.34
N PRO A 221 0.97 4.89 -11.24
CA PRO A 221 1.62 6.05 -11.85
C PRO A 221 1.58 6.00 -13.37
N GLY A 222 1.29 7.15 -13.99
CA GLY A 222 1.46 7.35 -15.43
C GLY A 222 2.91 7.54 -15.87
N PHE A 223 3.85 7.55 -14.92
CA PHE A 223 5.30 7.68 -15.12
C PHE A 223 6.04 6.39 -14.75
N LYS A 224 7.27 6.24 -15.21
CA LYS A 224 8.11 5.10 -14.87
C LYS A 224 8.76 5.30 -13.49
N SER A 225 9.05 4.21 -12.79
CA SER A 225 9.90 4.28 -11.60
C SER A 225 11.25 4.91 -11.90
N LEU A 226 11.81 5.66 -10.94
CA LEU A 226 13.20 6.13 -11.00
C LEU A 226 14.20 5.01 -10.71
N ILE A 227 13.75 3.93 -10.07
CA ILE A 227 14.55 2.71 -9.88
C ILE A 227 14.47 1.88 -11.15
N GLN A 228 15.64 1.58 -11.69
CA GLN A 228 15.73 0.75 -12.90
C GLN A 228 15.10 -0.64 -12.64
N ASN A 229 14.27 -1.09 -13.59
CA ASN A 229 13.58 -2.39 -13.56
C ASN A 229 12.56 -2.59 -12.41
N GLN A 230 12.30 -1.59 -11.58
CA GLN A 230 11.23 -1.69 -10.61
C GLN A 230 9.87 -1.65 -11.30
N THR A 231 9.05 -2.68 -11.07
CA THR A 231 7.69 -2.78 -11.62
C THR A 231 6.62 -2.43 -10.61
N GLY A 232 6.91 -2.58 -9.33
CA GLY A 232 6.03 -2.24 -8.22
C GLY A 232 6.79 -2.20 -6.91
N GLU A 233 6.12 -1.78 -5.88
CA GLU A 233 6.55 -1.78 -4.49
C GLU A 233 5.32 -1.80 -3.62
N GLY A 234 5.32 -2.65 -2.60
CA GLY A 234 4.22 -2.75 -1.64
C GLY A 234 4.73 -3.01 -0.24
N GLY A 235 3.99 -2.51 0.73
CA GLY A 235 4.21 -2.75 2.14
C GLY A 235 2.86 -2.66 2.87
N PRO A 236 2.79 -2.99 4.16
CA PRO A 236 1.53 -2.99 4.89
C PRO A 236 0.76 -1.68 4.71
N GLY A 237 -0.42 -1.77 4.09
CA GLY A 237 -1.33 -0.65 3.89
C GLY A 237 -1.10 0.18 2.63
N TYR A 238 -0.09 -0.09 1.81
CA TYR A 238 0.15 0.65 0.57
C TYR A 238 0.70 -0.22 -0.57
N ALA A 239 0.43 0.16 -1.80
CA ALA A 239 1.08 -0.39 -3.00
C ALA A 239 1.22 0.67 -4.10
N ILE A 240 2.25 0.50 -4.90
CA ILE A 240 2.43 1.22 -6.16
C ILE A 240 2.78 0.23 -7.27
N VAL A 241 2.12 0.35 -8.42
CA VAL A 241 2.35 -0.54 -9.58
C VAL A 241 2.66 0.31 -10.79
N HIS A 242 3.91 0.28 -11.22
CA HIS A 242 4.38 1.03 -12.37
C HIS A 242 4.07 0.31 -13.69
N ASN A 243 4.08 1.06 -14.79
CA ASN A 243 4.01 0.57 -16.15
C ASN A 243 2.77 -0.29 -16.45
N LEU A 244 1.60 0.34 -16.44
CA LEU A 244 0.30 -0.28 -16.71
C LEU A 244 0.26 -1.09 -18.01
N LYS A 245 1.02 -0.71 -19.02
CA LYS A 245 1.07 -1.42 -20.31
C LYS A 245 2.06 -2.60 -20.34
N SER A 246 2.72 -2.90 -19.22
CA SER A 246 3.60 -4.05 -19.12
C SER A 246 2.83 -5.36 -19.17
N SER A 247 3.40 -6.36 -19.87
CA SER A 247 2.90 -7.75 -19.82
C SER A 247 2.92 -8.33 -18.40
N ARG A 248 3.73 -7.77 -17.50
CA ARG A 248 3.86 -8.17 -16.09
C ARG A 248 2.83 -7.48 -15.17
N PHE A 249 2.05 -6.50 -15.67
CA PHE A 249 1.14 -5.71 -14.82
C PHE A 249 0.27 -6.58 -13.91
N LYS A 250 -0.41 -7.58 -14.46
CA LYS A 250 -1.30 -8.48 -13.70
C LYS A 250 -0.59 -9.12 -12.50
N LYS A 251 0.62 -9.60 -12.75
CA LYS A 251 1.43 -10.25 -11.73
C LYS A 251 1.88 -9.26 -10.67
N THR A 252 2.46 -8.15 -11.09
CA THR A 252 2.94 -7.11 -10.17
C THR A 252 1.79 -6.60 -9.31
N MET A 253 0.63 -6.32 -9.90
CA MET A 253 -0.55 -5.85 -9.17
C MET A 253 -0.99 -6.84 -8.09
N ILE A 254 -1.06 -8.14 -8.38
CA ILE A 254 -1.40 -9.16 -7.38
C ILE A 254 -0.32 -9.24 -6.30
N HIS A 255 0.95 -9.23 -6.69
CA HIS A 255 2.11 -9.30 -5.80
C HIS A 255 2.12 -8.14 -4.79
N GLU A 256 2.02 -6.91 -5.29
CA GLU A 256 2.05 -5.73 -4.42
C GLU A 256 0.80 -5.61 -3.54
N ALA A 257 -0.36 -6.02 -4.06
CA ALA A 257 -1.58 -6.09 -3.24
C ALA A 257 -1.45 -7.12 -2.10
N PHE A 258 -0.78 -8.24 -2.33
CA PHE A 258 -0.47 -9.19 -1.26
C PHE A 258 0.49 -8.61 -0.21
N HIS A 259 1.54 -7.89 -0.60
CA HIS A 259 2.40 -7.17 0.34
C HIS A 259 1.61 -6.18 1.18
N SER A 260 0.69 -5.45 0.56
CA SER A 260 -0.15 -4.45 1.24
C SER A 260 -1.10 -5.08 2.26
N ASN A 261 -1.56 -6.30 2.00
CA ASN A 261 -2.34 -7.10 2.93
C ASN A 261 -1.47 -7.85 3.96
N GLY A 262 -0.16 -7.63 3.93
CA GLY A 262 0.77 -8.22 4.89
C GLY A 262 1.18 -9.66 4.59
N ALA A 263 1.06 -10.12 3.34
CA ALA A 263 1.50 -11.46 2.97
C ALA A 263 3.01 -11.67 3.15
N VAL A 264 3.39 -12.93 3.40
CA VAL A 264 4.78 -13.40 3.55
C VAL A 264 5.50 -12.76 4.74
N TYR A 265 4.89 -12.88 5.91
CA TYR A 265 5.58 -12.55 7.16
C TYR A 265 6.70 -13.54 7.47
N GLY A 266 7.68 -13.09 8.25
CA GLY A 266 8.82 -13.91 8.66
C GLY A 266 8.50 -15.17 9.47
N CYS A 267 7.24 -15.37 9.89
CA CYS A 267 6.73 -16.61 10.49
C CYS A 267 6.46 -17.71 9.46
N GLY A 268 6.36 -17.37 8.17
CA GLY A 268 6.12 -18.34 7.11
C GLY A 268 7.34 -19.25 6.87
N LYS A 269 7.13 -20.58 6.88
CA LYS A 269 8.24 -21.55 6.75
C LYS A 269 8.97 -21.46 5.40
N SER A 270 8.25 -21.15 4.33
CA SER A 270 8.81 -21.00 2.98
C SER A 270 9.17 -19.57 2.62
N ALA A 271 8.97 -18.61 3.53
CA ALA A 271 9.40 -17.24 3.38
C ALA A 271 10.93 -17.11 3.48
N LYS A 272 11.50 -16.10 2.81
CA LYS A 272 12.88 -15.70 3.02
C LYS A 272 13.04 -15.08 4.40
N LYS A 273 14.18 -15.27 5.00
CA LYS A 273 14.50 -14.64 6.28
C LYS A 273 14.74 -13.13 6.07
N ASN A 274 14.03 -12.30 6.83
CA ASN A 274 14.13 -10.83 6.78
C ASN A 274 13.79 -10.20 5.41
N ASP A 275 13.00 -10.91 4.59
CA ASP A 275 12.53 -10.43 3.30
C ASP A 275 11.08 -10.90 3.14
N ALA A 276 10.19 -10.01 2.78
CA ALA A 276 8.76 -10.30 2.62
C ALA A 276 8.45 -11.09 1.32
N HIS A 277 9.35 -11.99 0.91
CA HIS A 277 9.21 -12.80 -0.29
C HIS A 277 9.36 -14.29 -0.02
N MET A 278 8.78 -15.08 -0.91
CA MET A 278 8.97 -16.53 -0.93
C MET A 278 10.35 -16.93 -1.45
N LYS A 279 10.88 -18.06 -0.95
CA LYS A 279 12.17 -18.61 -1.40
C LYS A 279 12.14 -19.05 -2.87
N THR A 280 10.98 -19.43 -3.39
CA THR A 280 10.85 -19.96 -4.76
C THR A 280 10.35 -18.89 -5.73
N ASN A 281 10.94 -18.83 -6.92
CA ASN A 281 10.52 -17.89 -7.97
C ASN A 281 9.29 -18.36 -8.76
N SER A 282 8.82 -19.59 -8.56
CA SER A 282 7.54 -20.06 -9.11
C SER A 282 6.34 -19.51 -8.35
N ASP A 283 6.53 -19.09 -7.10
CA ASP A 283 5.52 -18.45 -6.29
C ASP A 283 5.31 -17.01 -6.73
N ILE A 284 4.05 -16.53 -6.71
CA ILE A 284 3.73 -15.16 -7.08
C ILE A 284 4.42 -14.15 -6.16
N MET A 285 4.68 -14.52 -4.91
CA MET A 285 5.39 -13.72 -3.92
C MET A 285 6.92 -13.96 -3.93
N GLY A 286 7.48 -14.59 -4.96
CA GLY A 286 8.93 -14.66 -5.13
C GLY A 286 9.51 -13.34 -5.62
N SER A 287 10.69 -12.90 -5.11
CA SER A 287 11.28 -11.58 -5.41
C SER A 287 11.57 -11.33 -6.91
N ASN A 288 11.92 -12.37 -7.66
CA ASN A 288 12.15 -12.31 -9.11
C ASN A 288 11.17 -13.24 -9.86
N SER A 289 9.97 -13.38 -9.34
CA SER A 289 9.03 -14.36 -9.80
C SER A 289 8.57 -14.12 -11.24
N ASN A 290 8.54 -15.18 -12.02
CA ASN A 290 7.73 -15.29 -13.23
C ASN A 290 6.53 -16.23 -13.01
N GLY A 291 6.37 -16.76 -11.81
CA GLY A 291 5.37 -17.74 -11.46
C GLY A 291 4.02 -17.14 -11.07
N TYR A 292 3.03 -17.99 -11.07
CA TYR A 292 1.66 -17.73 -10.65
C TYR A 292 1.16 -18.78 -9.64
N ILE A 293 2.05 -19.39 -8.88
CA ILE A 293 1.68 -20.31 -7.81
C ILE A 293 1.45 -19.48 -6.54
N ILE A 294 0.42 -19.81 -5.79
CA ILE A 294 0.14 -19.21 -4.49
C ILE A 294 0.46 -20.23 -3.41
N ASP A 295 1.45 -19.93 -2.58
CA ASP A 295 1.87 -20.72 -1.40
C ASP A 295 1.67 -22.23 -1.58
N ALA A 296 2.43 -22.84 -2.49
CA ALA A 296 2.26 -24.23 -2.92
C ALA A 296 2.21 -25.24 -1.77
N LYS A 297 2.82 -24.88 -0.62
CA LYS A 297 2.87 -25.72 0.59
C LYS A 297 1.83 -25.31 1.65
N ASN A 298 1.12 -24.22 1.43
CA ASN A 298 0.19 -23.62 2.41
C ASN A 298 0.84 -23.49 3.80
N ASN A 299 2.02 -22.91 3.85
CA ASN A 299 2.82 -22.80 5.06
C ASN A 299 3.50 -21.43 5.22
N SER A 300 3.01 -20.40 4.53
CA SER A 300 3.63 -19.08 4.56
C SER A 300 2.66 -17.91 4.58
N TYR A 301 1.68 -17.84 3.67
CA TYR A 301 0.80 -16.67 3.59
C TYR A 301 -0.60 -16.94 3.02
N TYR A 302 -0.91 -18.15 2.60
CA TYR A 302 -2.22 -18.48 2.04
C TYR A 302 -2.77 -19.78 2.61
N ARG A 303 -3.92 -19.70 3.30
CA ARG A 303 -4.63 -20.85 3.91
C ARG A 303 -3.70 -21.78 4.68
N HIS A 304 -2.79 -21.20 5.44
CA HIS A 304 -1.91 -21.96 6.34
C HIS A 304 -2.55 -22.13 7.72
N SER A 305 -1.92 -22.96 8.55
CA SER A 305 -2.34 -23.22 9.93
C SER A 305 -1.23 -22.93 10.94
N ILE A 306 -0.39 -21.93 10.64
CA ILE A 306 0.71 -21.54 11.53
C ILE A 306 0.13 -20.62 12.59
N GLU A 307 0.13 -21.08 13.83
CA GLU A 307 -0.41 -20.33 14.96
C GLU A 307 0.29 -18.97 15.11
N GLY A 308 -0.49 -17.90 15.17
CA GLY A 308 -0.02 -16.54 15.33
C GLY A 308 0.67 -15.92 14.12
N CYS A 309 0.59 -16.58 12.95
CA CYS A 309 1.03 -16.04 11.68
C CYS A 309 -0.19 -15.55 10.88
N PRO A 310 -0.17 -14.35 10.30
CA PRO A 310 -1.26 -13.87 9.44
C PRO A 310 -1.43 -14.76 8.21
N ASP A 311 -2.71 -14.99 7.81
CA ASP A 311 -3.10 -15.86 6.68
C ASP A 311 -3.75 -15.02 5.56
#